data_5bb66c8c985de3866a82ef65ed4a3b1e
#
_entry.id   5bb66c8c985de3866a82ef65ed4a3b1e
#
_cell.length_a   1.000
_cell.length_b   1.000
_cell.length_c   1.000
_cell.angle_alpha   90.00
_cell.angle_beta   90.00
_cell.angle_gamma   90.00
#
_symmetry.space_group_name_H-M   'P 1'
#
loop_
_entity.id
_entity.type
_entity.pdbx_description
1 polymer ?
#
loop_
_entity_poly.entity_id
_entity_poly.type
_entity_poly.pdbx_seq_one_letter_code
_entity_poly.pdbx_strand_id
1 'polypeptide(L)'
;TLVHSTLEPCDEVDFTFPVHFNEEEHTVYVRCRPHLQEFMERVSRLFEIIIFTASQSIYAEQLLNVLDPKRKLFRHRVYRDSCVFFDGNYLKDLSVLGRDLSRVIIVDNSPQAFGFQVENGVPIESWFNDPSDKELLHLLPFLESLIGAEDVRPMIAKKFNLKEKIDAAVDAPEYPAEAGDPFER
;
A
#
# COMPACT_ATOMS: atom_id res chain seq x y z
N THR A 1 -0.87 -1.31 -4.30
CA THR A 1 -0.24 0.02 -4.45
C THR A 1 1.06 -0.04 -5.27
N LEU A 2 1.98 -0.89 -4.87
CA LEU A 2 3.32 -0.97 -5.47
C LEU A 2 3.46 -2.08 -6.52
N VAL A 3 2.73 -3.15 -6.38
CA VAL A 3 2.77 -4.33 -7.24
C VAL A 3 1.37 -4.86 -7.48
N HIS A 4 1.22 -5.64 -8.54
CA HIS A 4 0.03 -6.47 -8.78
C HIS A 4 0.46 -7.93 -8.87
N SER A 5 -0.20 -8.79 -8.11
CA SER A 5 0.09 -10.22 -8.03
C SER A 5 -1.14 -11.03 -8.39
N THR A 6 -0.92 -12.18 -9.02
CA THR A 6 -1.97 -13.13 -9.36
C THR A 6 -1.47 -14.57 -9.26
N LEU A 7 -2.38 -15.50 -9.02
CA LEU A 7 -2.11 -16.94 -9.10
C LEU A 7 -2.32 -17.48 -10.51
N GLU A 8 -2.92 -16.72 -11.41
CA GLU A 8 -3.12 -17.12 -12.80
C GLU A 8 -1.86 -16.88 -13.62
N PRO A 9 -1.47 -17.83 -14.51
CA PRO A 9 -0.33 -17.66 -15.39
C PRO A 9 -0.44 -16.38 -16.22
N CYS A 10 0.65 -15.63 -16.29
CA CYS A 10 0.72 -14.36 -16.97
C CYS A 10 2.08 -14.25 -17.68
N ASP A 11 2.08 -13.84 -18.96
CA ASP A 11 3.30 -13.80 -19.78
C ASP A 11 4.20 -12.61 -19.49
N GLU A 12 3.62 -11.51 -19.05
CA GLU A 12 4.36 -10.26 -18.75
C GLU A 12 4.52 -10.05 -17.25
N VAL A 13 5.43 -10.80 -16.63
CA VAL A 13 5.72 -10.70 -15.21
C VAL A 13 7.15 -10.26 -14.97
N ASP A 14 7.36 -9.55 -13.87
CA ASP A 14 8.70 -9.16 -13.44
C ASP A 14 9.40 -10.33 -12.72
N PHE A 15 8.65 -11.08 -11.92
CA PHE A 15 9.15 -12.29 -11.26
C PHE A 15 8.01 -13.18 -10.78
N THR A 16 8.37 -14.40 -10.40
CA THR A 16 7.47 -15.39 -9.80
C THR A 16 8.11 -15.97 -8.55
N PHE A 17 7.28 -16.46 -7.64
CA PHE A 17 7.74 -17.24 -6.48
C PHE A 17 6.68 -18.25 -6.03
N PRO A 18 7.09 -19.37 -5.43
CA PRO A 18 6.16 -20.35 -4.91
C PRO A 18 5.63 -19.97 -3.53
N VAL A 19 4.37 -20.31 -3.27
CA VAL A 19 3.77 -20.27 -1.93
C VAL A 19 3.10 -21.59 -1.64
N HIS A 20 3.20 -22.05 -0.39
CA HIS A 20 2.48 -23.22 0.09
C HIS A 20 1.23 -22.77 0.84
N PHE A 21 0.07 -23.15 0.32
CA PHE A 21 -1.22 -22.80 0.89
C PHE A 21 -2.17 -23.99 0.79
N ASN A 22 -2.84 -24.34 1.90
CA ASN A 22 -3.75 -25.50 1.97
C ASN A 22 -3.11 -26.80 1.46
N GLU A 23 -1.87 -27.10 1.88
CA GLU A 23 -1.09 -28.27 1.50
C GLU A 23 -0.76 -28.38 0.01
N GLU A 24 -1.02 -27.30 -0.76
CA GLU A 24 -0.70 -27.20 -2.18
C GLU A 24 0.34 -26.10 -2.43
N GLU A 25 1.18 -26.34 -3.43
CA GLU A 25 2.11 -25.32 -3.92
C GLU A 25 1.46 -24.52 -5.04
N HIS A 26 1.47 -23.19 -4.88
CA HIS A 26 0.98 -22.26 -5.90
C HIS A 26 2.12 -21.37 -6.36
N THR A 27 2.10 -20.98 -7.64
CA THR A 27 3.03 -20.00 -8.18
C THR A 27 2.36 -18.62 -8.18
N VAL A 28 3.01 -17.64 -7.57
CA VAL A 28 2.59 -16.25 -7.60
C VAL A 28 3.31 -15.53 -8.73
N TYR A 29 2.56 -14.84 -9.56
CA TYR A 29 3.05 -14.03 -10.68
C TYR A 29 2.96 -12.56 -10.29
N VAL A 30 4.08 -11.83 -10.35
CA VAL A 30 4.17 -10.45 -9.86
C VAL A 30 4.57 -9.50 -10.96
N ARG A 31 3.82 -8.41 -11.07
CA ARG A 31 4.17 -7.22 -11.86
C ARG A 31 4.43 -6.05 -10.94
N CYS A 32 5.55 -5.38 -11.15
CA CYS A 32 5.89 -4.16 -10.44
C CYS A 32 5.27 -2.94 -11.13
N ARG A 33 4.69 -2.05 -10.34
CA ARG A 33 4.20 -0.77 -10.85
C ARG A 33 5.35 0.00 -11.51
N PRO A 34 5.10 0.69 -12.64
CA PRO A 34 6.14 1.49 -13.28
C PRO A 34 6.81 2.46 -12.31
N HIS A 35 8.11 2.60 -12.43
CA HIS A 35 8.95 3.47 -11.60
C HIS A 35 9.07 3.07 -10.12
N LEU A 36 8.70 1.83 -9.78
CA LEU A 36 8.76 1.35 -8.40
C LEU A 36 10.17 1.49 -7.80
N GLN A 37 11.19 1.04 -8.51
CA GLN A 37 12.57 1.06 -7.99
C GLN A 37 13.05 2.49 -7.75
N GLU A 38 12.89 3.38 -8.72
CA GLU A 38 13.22 4.79 -8.59
C GLU A 38 12.50 5.45 -7.41
N PHE A 39 11.20 5.19 -7.28
CA PHE A 39 10.39 5.68 -6.17
C PHE A 39 10.92 5.19 -4.83
N MET A 40 11.17 3.89 -4.68
CA MET A 40 11.63 3.31 -3.42
C MET A 40 13.03 3.79 -3.05
N GLU A 41 13.95 3.89 -3.99
CA GLU A 41 15.29 4.41 -3.74
C GLU A 41 15.24 5.85 -3.25
N ARG A 42 14.35 6.65 -3.82
CA ARG A 42 14.22 8.06 -3.47
C ARG A 42 13.56 8.27 -2.10
N VAL A 43 12.42 7.62 -1.85
CA VAL A 43 11.71 7.78 -0.56
C VAL A 43 12.48 7.13 0.60
N SER A 44 13.22 6.06 0.37
CA SER A 44 14.01 5.41 1.42
C SER A 44 15.18 6.26 1.94
N ARG A 45 15.63 7.22 1.14
CA ARG A 45 16.65 8.20 1.56
C ARG A 45 16.08 9.36 2.37
N LEU A 46 14.78 9.63 2.20
CA LEU A 46 14.11 10.79 2.77
C LEU A 46 13.25 10.43 3.99
N PHE A 47 12.79 9.19 4.08
CA PHE A 47 11.87 8.72 5.10
C PHE A 47 12.28 7.35 5.63
N GLU A 48 11.87 7.04 6.86
CA GLU A 48 11.78 5.66 7.33
C GLU A 48 10.61 4.98 6.61
N ILE A 49 10.88 3.90 5.88
CA ILE A 49 9.86 3.18 5.13
C ILE A 49 9.40 1.96 5.90
N ILE A 50 8.10 1.90 6.16
CA ILE A 50 7.43 0.75 6.77
C ILE A 50 6.43 0.21 5.76
N ILE A 51 6.53 -1.07 5.44
CA ILE A 51 5.50 -1.76 4.66
C ILE A 51 4.40 -2.19 5.60
N PHE A 52 3.18 -1.71 5.33
CA PHE A 52 1.98 -2.13 6.05
C PHE A 52 1.03 -2.76 5.03
N THR A 53 0.89 -4.07 5.07
CA THR A 53 0.09 -4.82 4.10
C THR A 53 -1.05 -5.59 4.76
N ALA A 54 -2.19 -5.64 4.09
CA ALA A 54 -3.29 -6.53 4.44
C ALA A 54 -3.06 -7.97 3.97
N SER A 55 -1.96 -8.25 3.30
CA SER A 55 -1.58 -9.60 2.88
C SER A 55 -1.02 -10.41 4.04
N GLN A 56 -1.16 -11.74 3.94
CA GLN A 56 -0.57 -12.65 4.92
C GLN A 56 0.96 -12.67 4.79
N SER A 57 1.65 -12.86 5.91
CA SER A 57 3.11 -12.85 5.97
C SER A 57 3.76 -13.91 5.07
N ILE A 58 3.15 -15.07 4.93
CA ILE A 58 3.67 -16.16 4.08
C ILE A 58 3.87 -15.71 2.62
N TYR A 59 2.98 -14.87 2.11
CA TYR A 59 3.07 -14.29 0.78
C TYR A 59 3.94 -13.03 0.79
N ALA A 60 3.61 -12.07 1.66
CA ALA A 60 4.22 -10.74 1.65
C ALA A 60 5.73 -10.78 1.95
N GLU A 61 6.17 -11.67 2.84
CA GLU A 61 7.58 -11.78 3.19
C GLU A 61 8.43 -12.23 1.99
N GLN A 62 7.97 -13.20 1.22
CA GLN A 62 8.66 -13.64 0.01
C GLN A 62 8.71 -12.55 -1.06
N LEU A 63 7.60 -11.86 -1.28
CA LEU A 63 7.52 -10.72 -2.20
C LEU A 63 8.52 -9.64 -1.84
N LEU A 64 8.54 -9.23 -0.58
CA LEU A 64 9.42 -8.17 -0.09
C LEU A 64 10.90 -8.58 -0.10
N ASN A 65 11.21 -9.85 0.09
CA ASN A 65 12.57 -10.37 -0.04
C ASN A 65 13.09 -10.27 -1.48
N VAL A 66 12.22 -10.37 -2.48
CA VAL A 66 12.61 -10.14 -3.89
C VAL A 66 12.78 -8.65 -4.17
N LEU A 67 11.88 -7.80 -3.68
CA LEU A 67 11.93 -6.35 -3.91
C LEU A 67 13.07 -5.67 -3.15
N ASP A 68 13.41 -6.16 -1.97
CA ASP A 68 14.45 -5.60 -1.11
C ASP A 68 15.35 -6.71 -0.53
N PRO A 69 16.14 -7.40 -1.40
CA PRO A 69 16.96 -8.54 -0.98
C PRO A 69 18.05 -8.17 0.03
N LYS A 70 18.49 -6.93 0.01
CA LYS A 70 19.53 -6.42 0.94
C LYS A 70 18.95 -5.80 2.21
N ARG A 71 17.64 -5.77 2.35
CA ARG A 71 16.91 -5.16 3.48
C ARG A 71 17.32 -3.71 3.77
N LYS A 72 17.49 -2.92 2.71
CA LYS A 72 17.91 -1.51 2.80
C LYS A 72 16.78 -0.51 2.57
N LEU A 73 15.73 -0.92 1.86
CA LEU A 73 14.61 -0.04 1.49
C LEU A 73 13.53 0.02 2.57
N PHE A 74 13.15 -1.15 3.10
CA PHE A 74 12.07 -1.26 4.09
C PHE A 74 12.65 -1.53 5.48
N ARG A 75 12.44 -0.59 6.39
CA ARG A 75 12.92 -0.74 7.79
C ARG A 75 12.12 -1.76 8.56
N HIS A 76 10.80 -1.76 8.40
CA HIS A 76 9.88 -2.66 9.10
C HIS A 76 8.82 -3.17 8.13
N ARG A 77 8.29 -4.35 8.46
CA ARG A 77 7.24 -5.03 7.70
C ARG A 77 6.12 -5.42 8.64
N VAL A 78 4.92 -4.95 8.36
CA VAL A 78 3.70 -5.18 9.16
C VAL A 78 2.67 -5.84 8.25
N TYR A 79 2.11 -6.95 8.70
CA TYR A 79 1.26 -7.82 7.88
C TYR A 79 -0.19 -7.82 8.36
N ARG A 80 -1.02 -8.67 7.74
CA ARG A 80 -2.45 -8.79 8.02
C ARG A 80 -2.79 -8.99 9.50
N ASP A 81 -1.98 -9.73 10.25
CA ASP A 81 -2.19 -9.99 11.68
C ASP A 81 -2.17 -8.72 12.54
N SER A 82 -1.59 -7.65 12.05
CA SER A 82 -1.60 -6.32 12.69
C SER A 82 -2.69 -5.38 12.16
N CYS A 83 -3.46 -5.82 11.16
CA CYS A 83 -4.63 -5.10 10.68
C CYS A 83 -5.84 -5.35 11.58
N VAL A 84 -6.77 -4.40 11.61
CA VAL A 84 -8.09 -4.57 12.22
C VAL A 84 -9.08 -4.90 11.12
N PHE A 85 -9.72 -6.06 11.20
CA PHE A 85 -10.79 -6.43 10.27
C PHE A 85 -12.11 -5.87 10.78
N PHE A 86 -12.71 -4.99 10.00
CA PHE A 86 -13.98 -4.35 10.33
C PHE A 86 -14.78 -4.09 9.05
N ASP A 87 -16.06 -4.48 9.07
CA ASP A 87 -16.99 -4.24 7.98
C ASP A 87 -16.46 -4.66 6.59
N GLY A 88 -15.87 -5.85 6.53
CA GLY A 88 -15.32 -6.41 5.29
C GLY A 88 -13.97 -5.82 4.85
N ASN A 89 -13.39 -4.89 5.61
CA ASN A 89 -12.14 -4.23 5.28
C ASN A 89 -11.05 -4.49 6.33
N TYR A 90 -9.81 -4.56 5.86
CA TYR A 90 -8.63 -4.55 6.73
C TYR A 90 -8.16 -3.12 6.94
N LEU A 91 -8.28 -2.63 8.17
CA LEU A 91 -7.82 -1.29 8.54
C LEU A 91 -6.39 -1.36 9.06
N LYS A 92 -5.59 -0.42 8.61
CA LYS A 92 -4.19 -0.26 9.00
C LYS A 92 -4.09 0.85 10.04
N ASP A 93 -4.18 0.45 11.31
CA ASP A 93 -4.10 1.39 12.43
C ASP A 93 -2.66 1.84 12.64
N LEU A 94 -2.36 3.11 12.38
CA LEU A 94 -1.02 3.66 12.49
C LEU A 94 -0.53 3.77 13.95
N SER A 95 -1.42 3.68 14.92
CA SER A 95 -1.04 3.70 16.34
C SER A 95 -0.17 2.52 16.76
N VAL A 96 -0.23 1.40 16.02
CA VAL A 96 0.61 0.21 16.28
C VAL A 96 2.08 0.41 15.94
N LEU A 97 2.40 1.46 15.17
CA LEU A 97 3.77 1.71 14.71
C LEU A 97 4.67 2.33 15.78
N GLY A 98 4.10 2.89 16.85
CA GLY A 98 4.88 3.57 17.89
C GLY A 98 5.60 4.81 17.40
N ARG A 99 5.03 5.52 16.43
CA ARG A 99 5.57 6.77 15.86
C ARG A 99 4.64 7.94 16.16
N ASP A 100 5.21 9.13 16.22
CA ASP A 100 4.44 10.38 16.34
C ASP A 100 3.61 10.58 15.05
N LEU A 101 2.28 10.56 15.17
CA LEU A 101 1.37 10.66 14.03
C LEU A 101 1.47 11.98 13.28
N SER A 102 1.98 13.04 13.90
CA SER A 102 2.27 14.29 13.17
C SER A 102 3.35 14.13 12.09
N ARG A 103 4.08 13.01 12.11
CA ARG A 103 5.18 12.70 11.19
C ARG A 103 4.97 11.40 10.42
N VAL A 104 3.78 10.83 10.46
CA VAL A 104 3.47 9.58 9.75
C VAL A 104 2.61 9.88 8.52
N ILE A 105 2.97 9.26 7.40
CA ILE A 105 2.22 9.31 6.15
C ILE A 105 1.90 7.87 5.75
N ILE A 106 0.65 7.57 5.44
CA ILE A 106 0.25 6.31 4.82
C ILE A 106 -0.16 6.56 3.38
N VAL A 107 0.43 5.82 2.45
CA VAL A 107 0.04 5.79 1.04
C VAL A 107 -0.67 4.49 0.75
N ASP A 108 -1.91 4.56 0.36
CA ASP A 108 -2.72 3.38 0.05
C ASP A 108 -3.73 3.69 -1.06
N ASN A 109 -4.03 2.68 -1.88
CA ASN A 109 -5.03 2.79 -2.93
C ASN A 109 -6.47 2.59 -2.43
N SER A 110 -6.62 2.14 -1.18
CA SER A 110 -7.91 1.96 -0.52
C SER A 110 -8.05 2.95 0.64
N PRO A 111 -8.87 3.99 0.54
CA PRO A 111 -9.08 4.93 1.64
C PRO A 111 -9.60 4.30 2.93
N GLN A 112 -10.33 3.18 2.83
CA GLN A 112 -10.78 2.42 3.99
C GLN A 112 -9.62 1.89 4.84
N ALA A 113 -8.48 1.61 4.23
CA ALA A 113 -7.31 1.10 4.93
C ALA A 113 -6.79 2.07 6.01
N PHE A 114 -6.93 3.38 5.81
CA PHE A 114 -6.52 4.39 6.78
C PHE A 114 -7.68 5.10 7.48
N GLY A 115 -8.81 4.40 7.63
CA GLY A 115 -10.02 4.94 8.24
C GLY A 115 -9.87 5.43 9.67
N PHE A 116 -8.93 4.88 10.46
CA PHE A 116 -8.63 5.36 11.81
C PHE A 116 -7.82 6.66 11.83
N GLN A 117 -7.01 6.91 10.81
CA GLN A 117 -6.17 8.10 10.69
C GLN A 117 -6.29 8.71 9.29
N VAL A 118 -7.49 9.10 8.92
CA VAL A 118 -7.78 9.66 7.58
C VAL A 118 -6.87 10.86 7.25
N GLU A 119 -6.53 11.66 8.24
CA GLU A 119 -5.68 12.86 8.07
C GLU A 119 -4.24 12.53 7.69
N ASN A 120 -3.79 11.29 7.95
CA ASN A 120 -2.46 10.80 7.58
C ASN A 120 -2.41 10.14 6.19
N GLY A 121 -3.58 9.98 5.55
CA GLY A 121 -3.74 9.18 4.35
C GLY A 121 -3.53 9.95 3.05
N VAL A 122 -2.64 9.45 2.24
CA VAL A 122 -2.40 9.90 0.88
C VAL A 122 -2.92 8.84 -0.09
N PRO A 123 -4.00 9.13 -0.83
CA PRO A 123 -4.55 8.17 -1.77
C PRO A 123 -3.70 8.08 -3.02
N ILE A 124 -3.67 6.89 -3.61
CA ILE A 124 -3.08 6.63 -4.91
C ILE A 124 -4.04 5.77 -5.72
N GLU A 125 -4.11 5.99 -7.02
CA GLU A 125 -4.91 5.15 -7.90
C GLU A 125 -4.43 3.70 -7.89
N SER A 126 -5.36 2.76 -7.94
CA SER A 126 -5.04 1.35 -8.12
C SER A 126 -4.35 1.12 -9.46
N TRP A 127 -3.42 0.18 -9.46
CA TRP A 127 -2.70 -0.20 -10.67
C TRP A 127 -2.73 -1.71 -10.86
N PHE A 128 -2.93 -2.16 -12.08
CA PHE A 128 -2.98 -3.59 -12.43
C PHE A 128 -1.97 -3.96 -13.50
N ASN A 129 -1.95 -3.25 -14.63
CA ASN A 129 -1.12 -3.61 -15.78
C ASN A 129 -0.75 -2.47 -16.72
N ASP A 130 -1.17 -1.24 -16.46
CA ASP A 130 -0.89 -0.10 -17.35
C ASP A 130 0.61 0.25 -17.34
N PRO A 131 1.35 0.01 -18.45
CA PRO A 131 2.78 0.28 -18.51
C PRO A 131 3.12 1.77 -18.57
N SER A 132 2.13 2.62 -18.81
CA SER A 132 2.30 4.09 -18.87
C SER A 132 1.99 4.79 -17.54
N ASP A 133 1.68 4.05 -16.47
CA ASP A 133 1.39 4.60 -15.15
C ASP A 133 2.57 5.41 -14.62
N LYS A 134 2.30 6.60 -14.11
CA LYS A 134 3.28 7.53 -13.53
C LYS A 134 2.89 8.00 -12.13
N GLU A 135 1.93 7.37 -11.51
CA GLU A 135 1.40 7.81 -10.22
C GLU A 135 2.45 7.84 -9.10
N LEU A 136 3.38 6.89 -9.09
CA LEU A 136 4.48 6.92 -8.12
C LEU A 136 5.38 8.13 -8.33
N LEU A 137 5.68 8.51 -9.57
CA LEU A 137 6.46 9.71 -9.86
C LEU A 137 5.70 10.99 -9.52
N HIS A 138 4.39 11.04 -9.81
CA HIS A 138 3.55 12.19 -9.48
C HIS A 138 3.43 12.42 -7.98
N LEU A 139 3.56 11.37 -7.19
CA LEU A 139 3.47 11.42 -5.73
C LEU A 139 4.73 12.04 -5.09
N LEU A 140 5.89 11.87 -5.70
CA LEU A 140 7.18 12.30 -5.13
C LEU A 140 7.24 13.78 -4.74
N PRO A 141 6.84 14.74 -5.58
CA PRO A 141 6.92 16.15 -5.21
C PRO A 141 6.10 16.50 -3.98
N PHE A 142 4.93 15.89 -3.84
CA PHE A 142 4.09 16.09 -2.67
C PHE A 142 4.72 15.50 -1.41
N LEU A 143 5.22 14.27 -1.47
CA LEU A 143 5.91 13.64 -0.33
C LEU A 143 7.13 14.45 0.08
N GLU A 144 7.91 14.92 -0.87
CA GLU A 144 9.08 15.78 -0.59
C GLU A 144 8.68 17.10 0.07
N SER A 145 7.53 17.65 -0.28
CA SER A 145 7.02 18.88 0.34
C SER A 145 6.67 18.72 1.82
N LEU A 146 6.47 17.50 2.28
CA LEU A 146 6.16 17.19 3.68
C LEU A 146 7.40 17.07 4.57
N ILE A 147 8.59 17.04 3.98
CA ILE A 147 9.84 16.96 4.74
C ILE A 147 10.00 18.24 5.55
N GLY A 148 10.30 18.08 6.85
CA GLY A 148 10.46 19.21 7.75
C GLY A 148 9.17 19.84 8.26
N ALA A 149 8.00 19.36 7.84
CA ALA A 149 6.73 19.81 8.40
C ALA A 149 6.62 19.44 9.89
N GLU A 150 6.13 20.35 10.71
CA GLU A 150 5.86 20.05 12.12
C GLU A 150 4.73 19.04 12.27
N ASP A 151 3.72 19.13 11.41
CA ASP A 151 2.60 18.21 11.34
C ASP A 151 2.17 18.04 9.87
N VAL A 152 2.23 16.82 9.38
CA VAL A 152 1.87 16.51 7.98
C VAL A 152 0.36 16.51 7.75
N ARG A 153 -0.45 16.31 8.80
CA ARG A 153 -1.90 16.08 8.67
C ARG A 153 -2.66 17.27 8.06
N PRO A 154 -2.43 18.53 8.47
CA PRO A 154 -3.10 19.65 7.82
C PRO A 154 -2.73 19.81 6.34
N MET A 155 -1.49 19.50 5.97
CA MET A 155 -1.02 19.57 4.58
C MET A 155 -1.68 18.50 3.71
N ILE A 156 -1.80 17.28 4.23
CA ILE A 156 -2.47 16.18 3.55
C ILE A 156 -3.97 16.49 3.39
N ALA A 157 -4.62 16.95 4.46
CA ALA A 157 -6.04 17.30 4.44
C ALA A 157 -6.33 18.38 3.39
N LYS A 158 -5.50 19.40 3.30
CA LYS A 158 -5.63 20.48 2.31
C LYS A 158 -5.49 19.96 0.88
N LYS A 159 -4.58 19.02 0.64
CA LYS A 159 -4.31 18.49 -0.71
C LYS A 159 -5.44 17.54 -1.18
N PHE A 160 -5.92 16.65 -0.32
CA PHE A 160 -6.78 15.54 -0.74
C PHE A 160 -8.22 15.63 -0.25
N ASN A 161 -8.49 16.32 0.85
CA ASN A 161 -9.84 16.49 1.44
C ASN A 161 -10.60 15.15 1.58
N LEU A 162 -9.93 14.11 2.07
CA LEU A 162 -10.45 12.74 2.06
C LEU A 162 -11.66 12.54 2.97
N LYS A 163 -11.77 13.29 4.07
CA LYS A 163 -12.89 13.15 5.00
C LYS A 163 -14.22 13.41 4.27
N GLU A 164 -14.32 14.50 3.53
CA GLU A 164 -15.53 14.79 2.75
C GLU A 164 -15.79 13.75 1.66
N LYS A 165 -14.73 13.23 1.02
CA LYS A 165 -14.87 12.19 -0.01
C LYS A 165 -15.34 10.86 0.57
N ILE A 166 -14.87 10.50 1.77
CA ILE A 166 -15.29 9.29 2.46
C ILE A 166 -16.76 9.43 2.92
N ASP A 167 -17.12 10.55 3.50
CA ASP A 167 -18.51 10.81 3.92
C ASP A 167 -19.45 10.73 2.72
N ALA A 168 -19.08 11.29 1.58
CA ALA A 168 -19.85 11.19 0.34
C ALA A 168 -19.95 9.75 -0.20
N ALA A 169 -18.94 8.91 0.00
CA ALA A 169 -18.94 7.51 -0.43
C ALA A 169 -19.80 6.62 0.48
N VAL A 170 -19.93 6.95 1.76
CA VAL A 170 -20.82 6.24 2.71
C VAL A 170 -22.29 6.48 2.36
N ASP A 171 -22.62 7.64 1.84
CA ASP A 171 -23.99 7.99 1.40
C ASP A 171 -24.34 7.45 0.00
N ALA A 172 -23.39 6.84 -0.71
CA ALA A 172 -23.63 6.21 -2.01
C ALA A 172 -24.23 4.80 -1.85
N PRO A 173 -25.19 4.37 -2.71
CA PRO A 173 -25.76 3.03 -2.61
C PRO A 173 -24.67 1.97 -2.84
N GLU A 174 -24.65 0.97 -1.95
CA GLU A 174 -23.74 -0.17 -2.03
C GLU A 174 -23.95 -0.94 -3.35
N TYR A 175 -22.94 -0.92 -4.21
CA TYR A 175 -22.83 -1.96 -5.23
C TYR A 175 -22.21 -3.20 -4.58
N PRO A 176 -22.75 -4.41 -4.83
CA PRO A 176 -22.15 -5.61 -4.27
C PRO A 176 -20.70 -5.71 -4.71
N ALA A 177 -19.80 -5.77 -3.73
CA ALA A 177 -18.40 -6.01 -3.99
C ALA A 177 -18.26 -7.37 -4.68
N GLU A 178 -17.78 -7.40 -5.90
CA GLU A 178 -17.30 -8.64 -6.50
C GLU A 178 -16.26 -9.23 -5.55
N ALA A 179 -16.35 -10.54 -5.33
CA ALA A 179 -15.43 -11.24 -4.46
C ALA A 179 -14.01 -11.04 -5.01
N GLY A 180 -13.31 -10.07 -4.46
CA GLY A 180 -11.95 -9.73 -4.86
C GLY A 180 -11.01 -10.87 -4.56
N ASP A 181 -10.03 -11.04 -5.43
CA ASP A 181 -8.88 -11.92 -5.29
C ASP A 181 -8.26 -11.72 -3.89
N PRO A 182 -8.05 -12.77 -3.09
CA PRO A 182 -7.45 -12.65 -1.75
C PRO A 182 -6.06 -12.02 -1.76
N PHE A 183 -5.48 -11.78 -2.92
CA PHE A 183 -4.16 -11.16 -3.11
C PHE A 183 -4.22 -9.68 -3.54
N GLU A 184 -5.41 -9.12 -3.81
CA GLU A 184 -5.58 -7.75 -4.33
C GLU A 184 -5.46 -6.62 -3.28
N ARG A 185 -5.01 -6.89 -2.08
CA ARG A 185 -4.92 -5.84 -1.06
C ARG A 185 -3.55 -5.73 -0.41
#